data_61e56ca6e45ac8b047df04a9e03fb7a4
#
_entry.id   61e56ca6e45ac8b047df04a9e03fb7a4
#
_cell.length_a   1.000
_cell.length_b   1.000
_cell.length_c   1.000
_cell.angle_alpha   90.00
_cell.angle_beta   90.00
_cell.angle_gamma   90.00
#
_symmetry.space_group_name_H-M   'P 1'
#
loop_
_entity.id
_entity.type
_entity.pdbx_description
1 polymer ?
#
loop_
_entity_poly.entity_id
_entity_poly.type
_entity_poly.pdbx_seq_one_letter_code
_entity_poly.pdbx_strand_id
1 'polypeptide(L)'
;RLAKALKSPAALKQHLTKLRDDYRNILGSFPKKSPLNAKVTGKLDGSSYRVEKVLFESLPNHHVTALLYLPANGDGPWPGVLFACGHSANGKAYPPYQTACALLAQNGFVVLSYDPISQGERTQLHKAARYGTTTHTLLNHGARLTGRSVVWYSAWDGIRSIDYLLSRPEVDRSKLVGMTGT
;
A
#
# COMPACT_ATOMS: atom_id res chain seq x y z
N ARG A 1 1.83 -15.99 -26.19
CA ARG A 1 1.89 -16.67 -24.88
C ARG A 1 0.53 -16.66 -24.18
N LEU A 2 -0.16 -15.51 -24.09
CA LEU A 2 -1.47 -15.38 -23.43
C LEU A 2 -2.54 -16.27 -24.09
N ALA A 3 -2.63 -16.28 -25.43
CA ALA A 3 -3.58 -17.12 -26.16
C ALA A 3 -3.45 -18.63 -25.87
N LYS A 4 -2.23 -19.11 -25.55
CA LYS A 4 -2.03 -20.49 -25.07
C LYS A 4 -2.52 -20.69 -23.65
N ALA A 5 -2.31 -19.70 -22.78
CA ALA A 5 -2.74 -19.75 -21.39
C ALA A 5 -4.27 -19.76 -21.26
N LEU A 6 -4.97 -19.06 -22.15
CA LEU A 6 -6.44 -19.00 -22.14
C LEU A 6 -7.14 -20.28 -22.64
N LYS A 7 -6.39 -21.30 -23.09
CA LYS A 7 -6.99 -22.54 -23.60
C LYS A 7 -7.59 -23.45 -22.51
N SER A 8 -7.14 -23.33 -21.26
CA SER A 8 -7.71 -24.08 -20.16
C SER A 8 -7.37 -23.43 -18.79
N PRO A 9 -8.16 -23.69 -17.74
CA PRO A 9 -7.85 -23.22 -16.38
C PRO A 9 -6.46 -23.66 -15.90
N ALA A 10 -6.03 -24.86 -16.22
CA ALA A 10 -4.72 -25.38 -15.85
C ALA A 10 -3.58 -24.61 -16.55
N ALA A 11 -3.72 -24.34 -17.86
CA ALA A 11 -2.75 -23.56 -18.62
C ALA A 11 -2.67 -22.11 -18.10
N LEU A 12 -3.81 -21.52 -17.75
CA LEU A 12 -3.85 -20.18 -17.15
C LEU A 12 -3.14 -20.17 -15.79
N LYS A 13 -3.42 -21.13 -14.93
CA LYS A 13 -2.77 -21.25 -13.60
C LYS A 13 -1.24 -21.38 -13.75
N GLN A 14 -0.78 -22.23 -14.66
CA GLN A 14 0.65 -22.39 -14.92
C GLN A 14 1.29 -21.09 -15.43
N HIS A 15 0.62 -20.38 -16.33
CA HIS A 15 1.09 -19.10 -16.85
C HIS A 15 1.20 -18.04 -15.75
N LEU A 16 0.18 -17.91 -14.90
CA LEU A 16 0.16 -16.98 -13.77
C LEU A 16 1.25 -17.32 -12.74
N THR A 17 1.46 -18.60 -12.45
CA THR A 17 2.55 -19.05 -11.57
C THR A 17 3.89 -18.60 -12.13
N LYS A 18 4.14 -18.89 -13.42
CA LYS A 18 5.38 -18.47 -14.07
C LYS A 18 5.59 -16.95 -14.03
N LEU A 19 4.56 -16.16 -14.32
CA LEU A 19 4.65 -14.69 -14.25
C LEU A 19 5.01 -14.20 -12.84
N ARG A 20 4.43 -14.80 -11.81
CA ARG A 20 4.74 -14.47 -10.41
C ARG A 20 6.19 -14.79 -10.05
N ASP A 21 6.68 -15.94 -10.51
CA ASP A 21 8.06 -16.36 -10.25
C ASP A 21 9.06 -15.50 -11.02
N ASP A 22 8.79 -15.18 -12.29
CA ASP A 22 9.59 -14.25 -13.09
C ASP A 22 9.64 -12.86 -12.41
N TYR A 23 8.49 -12.35 -11.91
CA TYR A 23 8.43 -11.07 -11.21
C TYR A 23 9.22 -11.09 -9.88
N ARG A 24 9.09 -12.18 -9.10
CA ARG A 24 9.86 -12.36 -7.85
C ARG A 24 11.36 -12.40 -8.12
N ASN A 25 11.77 -13.09 -9.18
CA ASN A 25 13.18 -13.18 -9.57
C ASN A 25 13.75 -11.81 -9.98
N ILE A 26 12.95 -10.97 -10.68
CA ILE A 26 13.33 -9.61 -11.05
C ILE A 26 13.43 -8.69 -9.83
N LEU A 27 12.48 -8.78 -8.91
CA LEU A 27 12.50 -7.98 -7.68
C LEU A 27 13.62 -8.40 -6.73
N GLY A 28 13.95 -9.68 -6.70
CA GLY A 28 14.83 -10.26 -5.71
C GLY A 28 14.13 -10.56 -4.38
N SER A 29 14.90 -11.04 -3.40
CA SER A 29 14.37 -11.43 -2.09
C SER A 29 14.00 -10.22 -1.24
N PHE A 30 12.96 -10.40 -0.42
CA PHE A 30 12.62 -9.47 0.65
C PHE A 30 13.30 -9.88 1.97
N PRO A 31 13.56 -8.91 2.88
CA PRO A 31 14.18 -9.20 4.16
C PRO A 31 13.20 -9.90 5.11
N LYS A 32 13.71 -10.37 6.25
CA LYS A 32 12.86 -10.78 7.35
C LYS A 32 12.04 -9.59 7.86
N LYS A 33 10.79 -9.85 8.25
CA LYS A 33 9.91 -8.82 8.79
C LYS A 33 10.45 -8.33 10.14
N SER A 34 10.65 -7.03 10.26
CA SER A 34 10.94 -6.32 11.51
C SER A 34 9.63 -5.88 12.19
N PRO A 35 9.64 -5.50 13.47
CA PRO A 35 8.49 -4.85 14.11
C PRO A 35 8.02 -3.63 13.30
N LEU A 36 6.71 -3.43 13.22
CA LEU A 36 6.14 -2.28 12.50
C LEU A 36 6.30 -0.98 13.28
N ASN A 37 6.50 -1.02 14.59
CA ASN A 37 6.57 0.15 15.48
C ASN A 37 5.45 1.16 15.21
N ALA A 38 4.26 0.64 14.89
CA ALA A 38 3.14 1.43 14.42
C ALA A 38 2.57 2.35 15.51
N LYS A 39 2.27 3.59 15.13
CA LYS A 39 1.70 4.61 16.00
C LYS A 39 0.51 5.29 15.31
N VAL A 40 -0.57 5.48 16.05
CA VAL A 40 -1.65 6.38 15.65
C VAL A 40 -1.27 7.78 16.13
N THR A 41 -1.03 8.69 15.20
CA THR A 41 -0.54 10.05 15.47
C THR A 41 -1.66 11.09 15.52
N GLY A 42 -2.87 10.71 15.14
CA GLY A 42 -4.06 11.56 15.20
C GLY A 42 -5.30 10.82 14.73
N LYS A 43 -6.46 11.38 15.09
CA LYS A 43 -7.77 10.83 14.71
C LYS A 43 -8.67 11.94 14.22
N LEU A 44 -9.56 11.62 13.32
CA LEU A 44 -10.62 12.47 12.80
C LEU A 44 -11.92 11.66 12.85
N ASP A 45 -12.88 12.12 13.62
CA ASP A 45 -14.18 11.46 13.76
C ASP A 45 -15.21 12.14 12.86
N GLY A 46 -15.88 11.35 12.03
CA GLY A 46 -17.01 11.74 11.21
C GLY A 46 -18.25 10.95 11.56
N SER A 47 -19.40 11.36 11.05
CA SER A 47 -20.70 10.71 11.33
C SER A 47 -20.84 9.31 10.72
N SER A 48 -20.16 9.03 9.63
CA SER A 48 -20.30 7.77 8.86
C SER A 48 -19.00 6.96 8.74
N TYR A 49 -17.86 7.58 9.01
CA TYR A 49 -16.56 6.91 9.10
C TYR A 49 -15.62 7.75 9.98
N ARG A 50 -14.57 7.12 10.48
CA ARG A 50 -13.48 7.78 11.19
C ARG A 50 -12.15 7.51 10.49
N VAL A 51 -11.17 8.38 10.68
CA VAL A 51 -9.85 8.25 10.07
C VAL A 51 -8.78 8.31 11.16
N GLU A 52 -7.87 7.36 11.16
CA GLU A 52 -6.67 7.39 11.97
C GLU A 52 -5.46 7.73 11.09
N LYS A 53 -4.66 8.70 11.53
CA LYS A 53 -3.34 8.99 10.95
C LYS A 53 -2.36 8.00 11.53
N VAL A 54 -1.70 7.25 10.67
CA VAL A 54 -0.82 6.14 11.07
C VAL A 54 0.59 6.37 10.56
N LEU A 55 1.55 6.08 11.42
CA LEU A 55 2.97 6.01 11.09
C LEU A 55 3.48 4.62 11.46
N PHE A 56 4.13 3.91 10.55
CA PHE A 56 4.76 2.63 10.84
C PHE A 56 6.07 2.45 10.07
N GLU A 57 6.87 1.46 10.46
CA GLU A 57 8.12 1.12 9.79
C GLU A 57 7.95 -0.12 8.91
N SER A 58 8.21 -0.01 7.61
CA SER A 58 8.29 -1.16 6.73
C SER A 58 9.65 -1.88 6.80
N LEU A 59 10.71 -1.11 7.02
CA LEU A 59 12.06 -1.53 7.39
C LEU A 59 12.50 -0.70 8.60
N PRO A 60 13.53 -1.08 9.35
CA PRO A 60 14.07 -0.26 10.42
C PRO A 60 14.40 1.15 9.91
N ASN A 61 13.83 2.17 10.56
CA ASN A 61 13.94 3.59 10.19
C ASN A 61 13.38 3.97 8.81
N HIS A 62 12.66 3.09 8.13
CA HIS A 62 11.98 3.39 6.88
C HIS A 62 10.48 3.57 7.14
N HIS A 63 10.10 4.82 7.36
CA HIS A 63 8.76 5.18 7.80
C HIS A 63 7.77 5.23 6.64
N VAL A 64 6.57 4.75 6.91
CA VAL A 64 5.40 4.82 6.01
C VAL A 64 4.30 5.58 6.72
N THR A 65 3.83 6.65 6.08
CA THR A 65 2.70 7.45 6.53
C THR A 65 1.42 6.96 5.86
N ALA A 66 0.37 6.73 6.65
CA ALA A 66 -0.88 6.16 6.16
C ALA A 66 -2.11 6.80 6.81
N LEU A 67 -3.26 6.61 6.17
CA LEU A 67 -4.59 6.88 6.71
C LEU A 67 -5.36 5.56 6.78
N LEU A 68 -5.87 5.24 7.96
CA LEU A 68 -6.76 4.11 8.17
C LEU A 68 -8.18 4.66 8.30
N TYR A 69 -9.02 4.32 7.32
CA TYR A 69 -10.43 4.64 7.31
C TYR A 69 -11.20 3.48 7.92
N LEU A 70 -12.07 3.76 8.86
CA LEU A 70 -12.84 2.80 9.63
C LEU A 70 -14.32 3.15 9.54
N PRO A 71 -15.23 2.18 9.37
CA PRO A 71 -16.65 2.42 9.52
C PRO A 71 -16.98 3.03 10.89
N ALA A 72 -17.88 3.98 10.95
CA ALA A 72 -18.36 4.52 12.23
C ALA A 72 -19.55 3.73 12.78
N ASN A 73 -20.27 3.01 11.92
CA ASN A 73 -21.51 2.31 12.25
C ASN A 73 -21.38 0.81 11.93
N GLY A 74 -22.13 0.00 12.69
CA GLY A 74 -22.20 -1.45 12.52
C GLY A 74 -21.24 -2.22 13.42
N ASP A 75 -21.49 -3.53 13.51
CA ASP A 75 -20.76 -4.45 14.36
C ASP A 75 -19.66 -5.13 13.54
N GLY A 76 -18.42 -4.66 13.68
CA GLY A 76 -17.25 -5.30 13.06
C GLY A 76 -17.00 -6.72 13.61
N PRO A 77 -15.92 -7.39 13.20
CA PRO A 77 -14.87 -6.86 12.32
C PRO A 77 -15.29 -6.80 10.84
N TRP A 78 -14.65 -5.90 10.09
CA TRP A 78 -14.98 -5.65 8.68
C TRP A 78 -13.88 -6.17 7.73
N PRO A 79 -14.23 -6.47 6.47
CA PRO A 79 -13.23 -6.78 5.45
C PRO A 79 -12.21 -5.65 5.27
N GLY A 80 -10.93 -6.01 5.13
CA GLY A 80 -9.86 -5.07 4.92
C GLY A 80 -9.60 -4.78 3.44
N VAL A 81 -9.28 -3.53 3.11
CA VAL A 81 -8.87 -3.09 1.77
C VAL A 81 -7.57 -2.30 1.85
N LEU A 82 -6.58 -2.67 1.05
CA LEU A 82 -5.41 -1.85 0.81
C LEU A 82 -5.65 -0.96 -0.41
N PHE A 83 -5.58 0.36 -0.21
CA PHE A 83 -5.68 1.34 -1.30
C PHE A 83 -4.27 1.83 -1.67
N ALA A 84 -3.75 1.37 -2.80
CA ALA A 84 -2.45 1.78 -3.32
C ALA A 84 -2.59 3.07 -4.14
N CYS A 85 -2.05 4.17 -3.62
CA CYS A 85 -2.10 5.47 -4.29
C CYS A 85 -1.23 5.48 -5.56
N GLY A 86 -1.77 6.05 -6.63
CA GLY A 86 -1.01 6.36 -7.85
C GLY A 86 -0.17 7.64 -7.71
N HIS A 87 0.28 8.19 -8.83
CA HIS A 87 1.11 9.39 -8.82
C HIS A 87 0.30 10.64 -8.44
N SER A 88 0.63 11.20 -7.29
CA SER A 88 0.09 12.48 -6.82
C SER A 88 1.10 13.16 -5.90
N ALA A 89 1.31 14.46 -6.07
CA ALA A 89 2.16 15.23 -5.17
C ALA A 89 1.66 15.15 -3.71
N ASN A 90 0.36 15.05 -3.52
CA ASN A 90 -0.29 14.98 -2.21
C ASN A 90 -0.36 13.53 -1.65
N GLY A 91 0.11 12.51 -2.40
CA GLY A 91 0.04 11.12 -1.98
C GLY A 91 -1.37 10.70 -1.57
N LYS A 92 -1.50 10.06 -0.40
CA LYS A 92 -2.79 9.64 0.17
C LYS A 92 -3.78 10.79 0.44
N ALA A 93 -3.29 12.03 0.50
CA ALA A 93 -4.14 13.22 0.69
C ALA A 93 -4.74 13.76 -0.61
N TYR A 94 -4.54 13.10 -1.75
CA TYR A 94 -5.18 13.49 -3.00
C TYR A 94 -6.71 13.29 -2.89
N PRO A 95 -7.53 14.35 -3.17
CA PRO A 95 -8.97 14.30 -2.90
C PRO A 95 -9.71 13.09 -3.50
N PRO A 96 -9.46 12.66 -4.76
CA PRO A 96 -10.10 11.46 -5.30
C PRO A 96 -9.79 10.19 -4.51
N TYR A 97 -8.58 10.03 -3.97
CA TYR A 97 -8.22 8.86 -3.16
C TYR A 97 -8.93 8.89 -1.81
N GLN A 98 -9.00 10.07 -1.17
CA GLN A 98 -9.74 10.24 0.08
C GLN A 98 -11.22 9.92 -0.12
N THR A 99 -11.84 10.41 -1.21
CA THR A 99 -13.23 10.12 -1.55
C THR A 99 -13.47 8.62 -1.72
N ALA A 100 -12.62 7.93 -2.48
CA ALA A 100 -12.74 6.49 -2.68
C ALA A 100 -12.59 5.71 -1.37
N CYS A 101 -11.61 6.05 -0.54
CA CYS A 101 -11.41 5.42 0.77
C CYS A 101 -12.58 5.68 1.72
N ALA A 102 -13.12 6.89 1.74
CA ALA A 102 -14.28 7.24 2.54
C ALA A 102 -15.53 6.48 2.11
N LEU A 103 -15.79 6.38 0.80
CA LEU A 103 -16.90 5.60 0.27
C LEU A 103 -16.81 4.12 0.63
N LEU A 104 -15.63 3.52 0.55
CA LEU A 104 -15.40 2.14 0.99
C LEU A 104 -15.68 1.99 2.48
N ALA A 105 -15.18 2.90 3.33
CA ALA A 105 -15.41 2.84 4.76
C ALA A 105 -16.90 3.01 5.12
N GLN A 106 -17.62 3.91 4.45
CA GLN A 106 -19.08 4.06 4.61
C GLN A 106 -19.85 2.79 4.24
N ASN A 107 -19.29 1.96 3.36
CA ASN A 107 -19.87 0.70 2.93
C ASN A 107 -19.32 -0.53 3.67
N GLY A 108 -18.76 -0.34 4.87
CA GLY A 108 -18.38 -1.43 5.75
C GLY A 108 -17.03 -2.08 5.45
N PHE A 109 -16.07 -1.33 4.92
CA PHE A 109 -14.70 -1.80 4.74
C PHE A 109 -13.72 -1.01 5.63
N VAL A 110 -12.74 -1.68 6.19
CA VAL A 110 -11.57 -1.02 6.78
C VAL A 110 -10.55 -0.78 5.67
N VAL A 111 -10.20 0.48 5.42
CA VAL A 111 -9.34 0.84 4.28
C VAL A 111 -8.05 1.48 4.77
N LEU A 112 -6.91 0.91 4.38
CA LEU A 112 -5.60 1.52 4.59
C LEU A 112 -5.09 2.13 3.28
N SER A 113 -4.87 3.43 3.29
CA SER A 113 -4.21 4.17 2.21
C SER A 113 -2.88 4.72 2.73
N TYR A 114 -1.80 4.57 1.97
CA TYR A 114 -0.47 5.03 2.39
C TYR A 114 0.21 5.86 1.32
N ASP A 115 1.13 6.73 1.72
CA ASP A 115 1.94 7.50 0.79
C ASP A 115 2.95 6.58 0.09
N PRO A 116 2.97 6.54 -1.25
CA PRO A 116 4.11 5.97 -1.96
C PRO A 116 5.40 6.72 -1.61
N ILE A 117 6.53 6.05 -1.69
CA ILE A 117 7.83 6.70 -1.53
C ILE A 117 7.93 7.92 -2.47
N SER A 118 8.46 9.03 -2.00
CA SER A 118 8.57 10.31 -2.73
C SER A 118 7.26 11.06 -2.96
N GLN A 119 6.19 10.71 -2.30
CA GLN A 119 4.90 11.41 -2.42
C GLN A 119 4.34 11.74 -1.03
N GLY A 120 3.47 12.74 -0.97
CA GLY A 120 2.84 13.18 0.26
C GLY A 120 3.85 13.53 1.34
N GLU A 121 3.72 12.92 2.53
CA GLU A 121 4.62 13.15 3.66
C GLU A 121 5.95 12.38 3.55
N ARG A 122 6.17 11.61 2.47
CA ARG A 122 7.37 10.79 2.24
C ARG A 122 8.30 11.36 1.17
N THR A 123 8.29 12.67 0.97
CA THR A 123 9.18 13.35 0.01
C THR A 123 10.58 13.51 0.62
N GLN A 124 11.57 12.79 0.08
CA GLN A 124 12.96 12.84 0.56
C GLN A 124 13.79 13.96 -0.11
N LEU A 125 13.46 14.31 -1.36
CA LEU A 125 14.26 15.20 -2.19
C LEU A 125 13.49 16.49 -2.50
N HIS A 126 13.12 17.24 -1.46
CA HIS A 126 12.28 18.45 -1.57
C HIS A 126 12.79 19.50 -2.56
N LYS A 127 14.12 19.62 -2.74
CA LYS A 127 14.73 20.61 -3.63
C LYS A 127 15.00 20.10 -5.04
N ALA A 128 14.95 18.78 -5.25
CA ALA A 128 15.41 18.17 -6.50
C ALA A 128 14.28 17.90 -7.49
N ALA A 129 13.03 17.90 -7.06
CA ALA A 129 11.91 17.50 -7.90
C ALA A 129 10.78 18.52 -7.87
N ARG A 130 10.31 18.86 -9.05
CA ARG A 130 9.05 19.61 -9.22
C ARG A 130 7.83 18.71 -9.14
N TYR A 131 7.99 17.41 -9.42
CA TYR A 131 6.90 16.42 -9.50
C TYR A 131 7.37 15.05 -9.02
N GLY A 132 6.45 14.24 -8.50
CA GLY A 132 6.71 12.92 -7.91
C GLY A 132 7.43 11.93 -8.84
N THR A 133 7.15 11.94 -10.13
CA THR A 133 7.81 11.08 -11.11
C THR A 133 9.33 11.34 -11.22
N THR A 134 9.73 12.59 -11.21
CA THR A 134 11.15 12.97 -11.24
C THR A 134 11.87 12.50 -9.97
N THR A 135 11.21 12.62 -8.82
CA THR A 135 11.75 12.16 -7.54
C THR A 135 11.90 10.64 -7.53
N HIS A 136 10.92 9.88 -8.05
CA HIS A 136 11.03 8.44 -8.20
C HIS A 136 12.22 8.02 -9.07
N THR A 137 12.46 8.74 -10.17
CA THR A 137 13.62 8.48 -11.05
C THR A 137 14.93 8.67 -10.29
N LEU A 138 15.09 9.78 -9.58
CA LEU A 138 16.30 10.07 -8.81
C LEU A 138 16.51 9.04 -7.68
N LEU A 139 15.47 8.71 -6.93
CA LEU A 139 15.55 7.68 -5.89
C LEU A 139 15.86 6.30 -6.47
N ASN A 140 15.33 5.99 -7.67
CA ASN A 140 15.62 4.72 -8.32
C ASN A 140 17.10 4.60 -8.72
N HIS A 141 17.75 5.68 -9.11
CA HIS A 141 19.20 5.68 -9.35
C HIS A 141 19.95 5.32 -8.05
N GLY A 142 19.62 5.96 -6.93
CA GLY A 142 20.19 5.61 -5.63
C GLY A 142 19.90 4.17 -5.21
N ALA A 143 18.68 3.70 -5.37
CA ALA A 143 18.29 2.34 -5.06
C ALA A 143 19.08 1.30 -5.88
N ARG A 144 19.33 1.58 -7.16
CA ARG A 144 20.13 0.70 -8.05
C ARG A 144 21.57 0.56 -7.60
N LEU A 145 22.17 1.59 -7.04
CA LEU A 145 23.53 1.51 -6.48
C LEU A 145 23.62 0.54 -5.29
N THR A 146 22.50 0.30 -4.61
CA THR A 146 22.40 -0.67 -3.51
C THR A 146 21.85 -2.03 -3.94
N GLY A 147 21.78 -2.30 -5.24
CA GLY A 147 21.26 -3.54 -5.79
C GLY A 147 19.73 -3.71 -5.67
N ARG A 148 18.99 -2.60 -5.49
CA ARG A 148 17.52 -2.57 -5.36
C ARG A 148 16.89 -1.68 -6.44
N SER A 149 15.57 -1.56 -6.38
CA SER A 149 14.82 -0.60 -7.18
C SER A 149 13.75 0.08 -6.32
N VAL A 150 13.24 1.24 -6.75
CA VAL A 150 12.08 1.87 -6.07
C VAL A 150 10.88 0.93 -6.06
N VAL A 151 10.69 0.11 -7.11
CA VAL A 151 9.62 -0.89 -7.17
C VAL A 151 9.76 -1.93 -6.06
N TRP A 152 10.99 -2.33 -5.73
CA TRP A 152 11.25 -3.25 -4.61
C TRP A 152 10.78 -2.64 -3.27
N TYR A 153 11.13 -1.38 -3.00
CA TYR A 153 10.70 -0.69 -1.79
C TYR A 153 9.17 -0.51 -1.76
N SER A 154 8.56 -0.13 -2.88
CA SER A 154 7.10 0.04 -2.97
C SER A 154 6.35 -1.28 -2.74
N ALA A 155 6.85 -2.37 -3.31
CA ALA A 155 6.26 -3.70 -3.08
C ALA A 155 6.41 -4.13 -1.62
N TRP A 156 7.57 -3.87 -1.00
CA TRP A 156 7.78 -4.16 0.41
C TRP A 156 6.89 -3.32 1.32
N ASP A 157 6.76 -2.01 1.05
CA ASP A 157 5.83 -1.13 1.78
C ASP A 157 4.39 -1.65 1.70
N GLY A 158 3.96 -2.11 0.52
CA GLY A 158 2.63 -2.72 0.33
C GLY A 158 2.45 -4.00 1.17
N ILE A 159 3.44 -4.89 1.20
CA ILE A 159 3.42 -6.11 2.03
C ILE A 159 3.29 -5.73 3.51
N ARG A 160 4.07 -4.76 3.97
CA ARG A 160 4.05 -4.32 5.38
C ARG A 160 2.78 -3.55 5.73
N SER A 161 2.19 -2.84 4.76
CA SER A 161 0.88 -2.21 4.91
C SER A 161 -0.23 -3.25 5.14
N ILE A 162 -0.17 -4.38 4.43
CA ILE A 162 -1.09 -5.51 4.68
C ILE A 162 -0.87 -6.09 6.08
N ASP A 163 0.38 -6.25 6.52
CA ASP A 163 0.67 -6.73 7.88
C ASP A 163 0.07 -5.78 8.93
N TYR A 164 0.21 -4.46 8.74
CA TYR A 164 -0.42 -3.49 9.63
C TYR A 164 -1.95 -3.60 9.61
N LEU A 165 -2.55 -3.65 8.43
CA LEU A 165 -4.00 -3.77 8.28
C LEU A 165 -4.53 -5.02 9.00
N LEU A 166 -3.87 -6.16 8.81
CA LEU A 166 -4.23 -7.43 9.47
C LEU A 166 -3.91 -7.45 10.97
N SER A 167 -3.10 -6.54 11.48
CA SER A 167 -2.85 -6.42 12.92
C SER A 167 -3.99 -5.73 13.67
N ARG A 168 -4.88 -5.04 12.95
CA ARG A 168 -5.97 -4.27 13.52
C ARG A 168 -7.11 -5.18 13.97
N PRO A 169 -7.65 -4.98 15.19
CA PRO A 169 -8.78 -5.77 15.68
C PRO A 169 -10.08 -5.54 14.89
N GLU A 170 -10.20 -4.39 14.24
CA GLU A 170 -11.37 -4.04 13.42
C GLU A 170 -11.40 -4.80 12.08
N VAL A 171 -10.32 -5.48 11.69
CA VAL A 171 -10.23 -6.19 10.41
C VAL A 171 -10.59 -7.66 10.57
N ASP A 172 -11.55 -8.13 9.77
CA ASP A 172 -11.92 -9.53 9.67
C ASP A 172 -10.83 -10.35 8.96
N ARG A 173 -10.03 -11.05 9.74
CA ARG A 173 -8.93 -11.90 9.24
C ARG A 173 -9.41 -13.19 8.55
N SER A 174 -10.68 -13.54 8.65
CA SER A 174 -11.26 -14.67 7.92
C SER A 174 -11.53 -14.35 6.45
N LYS A 175 -11.52 -13.08 6.09
CA LYS A 175 -11.72 -12.58 4.73
C LYS A 175 -10.38 -12.29 4.05
N LEU A 176 -10.38 -12.36 2.73
CA LEU A 176 -9.26 -11.90 1.93
C LEU A 176 -9.17 -10.37 2.02
N VAL A 177 -7.94 -9.84 2.05
CA VAL A 177 -7.72 -8.40 1.91
C VAL A 177 -7.93 -8.03 0.45
N GLY A 178 -8.88 -7.12 0.21
CA GLY A 178 -9.05 -6.50 -1.09
C GLY A 178 -7.88 -5.55 -1.40
N MET A 179 -7.55 -5.39 -2.68
CA MET A 179 -6.58 -4.41 -3.13
C MET A 179 -7.15 -3.61 -4.29
N THR A 180 -7.06 -2.30 -4.20
CA THR A 180 -7.44 -1.38 -5.27
C THR A 180 -6.47 -0.20 -5.32
N GLY A 181 -6.58 0.62 -6.34
CA GLY A 181 -5.72 1.80 -6.51
C GLY A 181 -5.68 2.26 -7.96
N THR A 182 -4.75 3.15 -8.28
CA THR A 182 -4.56 3.71 -9.64
C THR A 182 -3.12 3.51 -10.10
#